data_23ced562c345f51408ba6953de6466cb
#
_entry.id   23ced562c345f51408ba6953de6466cb
#
_cell.length_a   1.000
_cell.length_b   1.000
_cell.length_c   1.000
_cell.angle_alpha   90.00
_cell.angle_beta   90.00
_cell.angle_gamma   90.00
#
_symmetry.space_group_name_H-M   'P 1'
#
loop_
_entity.id
_entity.type
_entity.pdbx_description
1 polymer ?
#
loop_
_entity_poly.entity_id
_entity_poly.type
_entity_poly.pdbx_seq_one_letter_code
_entity_poly.pdbx_strand_id
1 'polypeptide(L)'
;MIKLLQGDCLELMKDIPDGSIDLVLTDIPYGEVNRKSNGLRNLDKGKADIVTFDIKQLTEMLCDKTKGSIYMFCGTEQVSAIRATMVEKGLSTRLCIWEKTNPSPMNGQVIWLSGIECCVYGKKKKATFNEHCKNTVFRFPTVKGKLHPTQKPIDLMKY
;
A
#
# COMPACT_ATOMS: atom_id res chain seq x y z
N MET A 1 -22.77 7.64 -3.13
CA MET A 1 -22.24 9.02 -2.88
C MET A 1 -20.74 8.91 -2.67
N ILE A 2 -19.94 9.76 -3.32
CA ILE A 2 -18.47 9.86 -3.09
C ILE A 2 -18.26 10.98 -2.07
N LYS A 3 -17.47 10.70 -1.02
CA LYS A 3 -17.05 11.70 -0.02
C LYS A 3 -15.53 11.83 -0.10
N LEU A 4 -15.03 13.05 -0.36
CA LEU A 4 -13.61 13.37 -0.36
C LEU A 4 -13.28 14.13 0.93
N LEU A 5 -12.24 13.70 1.63
CA LEU A 5 -11.74 14.34 2.84
C LEU A 5 -10.28 14.72 2.60
N GLN A 6 -9.91 15.96 2.98
CA GLN A 6 -8.55 16.47 2.90
C GLN A 6 -8.04 16.77 4.31
N GLY A 7 -6.90 16.20 4.67
CA GLY A 7 -6.27 16.40 5.97
C GLY A 7 -5.41 15.22 6.39
N ASP A 8 -4.95 15.23 7.63
CA ASP A 8 -4.26 14.10 8.24
C ASP A 8 -5.22 12.92 8.39
N CYS A 9 -4.89 11.79 7.79
CA CYS A 9 -5.75 10.60 7.80
C CYS A 9 -5.96 10.04 9.21
N LEU A 10 -4.98 10.13 10.11
CA LEU A 10 -5.12 9.66 11.49
C LEU A 10 -6.12 10.51 12.28
N GLU A 11 -6.21 11.81 11.99
CA GLU A 11 -7.22 12.67 12.59
C GLU A 11 -8.61 12.44 11.97
N LEU A 12 -8.68 12.44 10.63
CA LEU A 12 -9.95 12.28 9.91
C LEU A 12 -10.63 10.92 10.14
N MET A 13 -9.83 9.86 10.34
CA MET A 13 -10.37 8.53 10.62
C MET A 13 -10.97 8.39 12.01
N LYS A 14 -10.72 9.31 12.95
CA LYS A 14 -11.35 9.28 14.28
C LYS A 14 -12.87 9.40 14.19
N ASP A 15 -13.36 10.15 13.20
CA ASP A 15 -14.80 10.35 12.97
C ASP A 15 -15.47 9.19 12.22
N ILE A 16 -14.71 8.22 11.73
CA ILE A 16 -15.25 7.04 11.08
C ILE A 16 -15.59 5.99 12.14
N PRO A 17 -16.83 5.49 12.20
CA PRO A 17 -17.21 4.47 13.17
C PRO A 17 -16.41 3.17 12.98
N ASP A 18 -16.07 2.50 14.08
CA ASP A 18 -15.40 1.21 14.03
C ASP A 18 -16.28 0.16 13.33
N GLY A 19 -15.66 -0.71 12.55
CA GLY A 19 -16.35 -1.75 11.79
C GLY A 19 -17.32 -1.24 10.72
N SER A 20 -17.20 0.03 10.27
CA SER A 20 -18.08 0.59 9.24
C SER A 20 -17.58 0.42 7.82
N ILE A 21 -16.28 0.20 7.61
CA ILE A 21 -15.64 0.14 6.30
C ILE A 21 -15.56 -1.30 5.79
N ASP A 22 -16.08 -1.54 4.59
CA ASP A 22 -16.06 -2.87 3.95
C ASP A 22 -14.70 -3.21 3.35
N LEU A 23 -14.01 -2.22 2.77
CA LEU A 23 -12.71 -2.39 2.13
C LEU A 23 -11.83 -1.18 2.39
N VAL A 24 -10.60 -1.43 2.80
CA VAL A 24 -9.51 -0.45 2.78
C VAL A 24 -8.54 -0.82 1.67
N LEU A 25 -8.27 0.12 0.77
CA LEU A 25 -7.24 0.03 -0.25
C LEU A 25 -6.38 1.29 -0.13
N THR A 26 -5.12 1.12 0.26
CA THR A 26 -4.23 2.26 0.52
C THR A 26 -2.80 2.00 0.05
N ASP A 27 -2.12 3.09 -0.27
CA ASP A 27 -0.71 3.14 -0.67
C ASP A 27 -0.02 4.12 0.28
N ILE A 28 0.67 3.59 1.29
CA ILE A 28 1.30 4.41 2.32
C ILE A 28 2.69 4.88 1.87
N PRO A 29 3.25 5.96 2.43
CA PRO A 29 4.65 6.33 2.22
C PRO A 29 5.60 5.20 2.64
N TYR A 30 6.57 4.87 1.75
CA TYR A 30 7.52 3.78 1.99
C TYR A 30 8.79 4.23 2.72
N GLY A 31 9.11 5.54 2.66
CA GLY A 31 10.35 6.10 3.19
C GLY A 31 11.60 5.76 2.38
N GLU A 32 11.45 5.03 1.29
CA GLU A 32 12.56 4.55 0.46
C GLU A 32 12.85 5.43 -0.76
N VAL A 33 11.82 6.13 -1.25
CA VAL A 33 11.87 6.88 -2.53
C VAL A 33 12.73 8.13 -2.42
N ASN A 34 12.82 8.72 -1.23
CA ASN A 34 13.61 9.93 -0.93
C ASN A 34 15.08 9.64 -0.57
N ARG A 35 15.53 8.39 -0.61
CA ARG A 35 16.95 8.08 -0.44
C ARG A 35 17.76 8.85 -1.49
N LYS A 36 18.84 9.52 -1.07
CA LYS A 36 19.71 10.37 -1.90
C LYS A 36 20.00 9.70 -3.24
N SER A 37 19.35 10.16 -4.28
CA SER A 37 19.45 9.58 -5.64
C SER A 37 20.31 10.44 -6.58
N ASN A 38 21.21 11.27 -6.04
CA ASN A 38 22.07 12.19 -6.80
C ASN A 38 21.32 13.00 -7.88
N GLY A 39 20.10 13.43 -7.58
CA GLY A 39 19.27 14.23 -8.49
C GLY A 39 18.54 13.46 -9.59
N LEU A 40 18.69 12.13 -9.67
CA LEU A 40 18.01 11.28 -10.68
C LEU A 40 16.51 11.11 -10.44
N ARG A 41 16.02 11.38 -9.23
CA ARG A 41 14.58 11.35 -8.88
C ARG A 41 14.17 12.70 -8.31
N ASN A 42 13.61 13.54 -9.15
CA ASN A 42 13.01 14.81 -8.72
C ASN A 42 11.55 14.55 -8.30
N LEU A 43 11.36 13.92 -7.15
CA LEU A 43 10.04 13.62 -6.59
C LEU A 43 9.66 14.74 -5.64
N ASP A 44 8.83 15.67 -6.10
CA ASP A 44 8.26 16.78 -5.32
C ASP A 44 9.24 17.43 -4.35
N LYS A 45 10.49 17.66 -4.79
CA LYS A 45 11.57 18.27 -3.98
C LYS A 45 11.78 17.58 -2.62
N GLY A 46 11.57 16.26 -2.55
CA GLY A 46 11.75 15.48 -1.32
C GLY A 46 10.55 15.51 -0.36
N LYS A 47 9.40 16.02 -0.78
CA LYS A 47 8.17 16.02 0.05
C LYS A 47 7.32 14.76 -0.11
N ALA A 48 7.42 14.07 -1.26
CA ALA A 48 6.73 12.81 -1.46
C ALA A 48 7.40 11.68 -0.66
N ASP A 49 6.62 10.76 -0.17
CA ASP A 49 7.08 9.53 0.49
C ASP A 49 7.81 9.74 1.83
N ILE A 50 7.43 10.78 2.57
CA ILE A 50 7.92 10.98 3.94
C ILE A 50 7.02 10.22 4.90
N VAL A 51 7.59 9.30 5.68
CA VAL A 51 6.87 8.61 6.75
C VAL A 51 6.84 9.53 7.97
N THR A 52 5.69 10.13 8.25
CA THR A 52 5.47 11.06 9.37
C THR A 52 4.57 10.46 10.45
N PHE A 53 4.21 9.19 10.32
CA PHE A 53 3.26 8.50 11.19
C PHE A 53 3.86 7.19 11.74
N ASP A 54 3.31 6.73 12.86
CA ASP A 54 3.58 5.40 13.38
C ASP A 54 2.81 4.34 12.59
N ILE A 55 3.54 3.39 11.99
CA ILE A 55 2.98 2.32 11.15
C ILE A 55 2.03 1.42 11.95
N LYS A 56 2.39 1.14 13.21
CA LYS A 56 1.56 0.30 14.07
C LYS A 56 0.25 1.02 14.35
N GLN A 57 0.30 2.28 14.78
CA GLN A 57 -0.89 3.10 15.07
C GLN A 57 -1.82 3.20 13.85
N LEU A 58 -1.27 3.49 12.65
CA LEU A 58 -2.06 3.54 11.43
C LEU A 58 -2.73 2.20 11.14
N THR A 59 -1.97 1.09 11.24
CA THR A 59 -2.49 -0.24 10.95
C THR A 59 -3.56 -0.66 11.95
N GLU A 60 -3.39 -0.37 13.23
CA GLU A 60 -4.39 -0.62 14.27
C GLU A 60 -5.70 0.11 13.96
N MET A 61 -5.60 1.42 13.65
CA MET A 61 -6.76 2.23 13.32
C MET A 61 -7.51 1.70 12.09
N LEU A 62 -6.79 1.36 11.02
CA LEU A 62 -7.41 0.76 9.82
C LEU A 62 -8.09 -0.58 10.15
N CYS A 63 -7.48 -1.41 10.99
CA CYS A 63 -8.09 -2.66 11.45
C CYS A 63 -9.36 -2.43 12.25
N ASP A 64 -9.41 -1.41 13.11
CA ASP A 64 -10.58 -1.11 13.92
C ASP A 64 -11.72 -0.55 13.09
N LYS A 65 -11.43 0.33 12.11
CA LYS A 65 -12.45 0.88 11.19
C LYS A 65 -13.04 -0.16 10.23
N THR A 66 -12.29 -1.24 9.94
CA THR A 66 -12.65 -2.21 8.89
C THR A 66 -13.42 -3.41 9.45
N LYS A 67 -14.56 -3.75 8.85
CA LYS A 67 -15.27 -5.03 9.03
C LYS A 67 -14.94 -6.06 7.94
N GLY A 68 -14.31 -5.65 6.86
CA GLY A 68 -14.03 -6.43 5.66
C GLY A 68 -12.54 -6.75 5.46
N SER A 69 -11.98 -6.27 4.37
CA SER A 69 -10.61 -6.53 3.95
C SER A 69 -9.77 -5.26 3.86
N ILE A 70 -8.47 -5.42 4.03
CA ILE A 70 -7.47 -4.34 3.91
C ILE A 70 -6.41 -4.78 2.90
N TYR A 71 -6.13 -3.94 1.91
CA TYR A 71 -4.97 -4.00 1.03
C TYR A 71 -4.10 -2.78 1.27
N MET A 72 -2.90 -2.98 1.80
CA MET A 72 -1.98 -1.91 2.16
C MET A 72 -0.68 -2.09 1.38
N PHE A 73 -0.49 -1.28 0.32
CA PHE A 73 0.78 -1.19 -0.38
C PHE A 73 1.80 -0.50 0.52
N CYS A 74 3.00 -1.06 0.60
CA CYS A 74 4.03 -0.63 1.54
C CYS A 74 5.44 -0.96 1.06
N GLY A 75 6.45 -0.36 1.68
CA GLY A 75 7.85 -0.74 1.50
C GLY A 75 8.16 -2.10 2.11
N THR A 76 9.22 -2.75 1.62
CA THR A 76 9.65 -4.09 2.09
C THR A 76 9.92 -4.13 3.58
N GLU A 77 10.50 -3.06 4.13
CA GLU A 77 10.84 -2.96 5.56
C GLU A 77 9.62 -2.81 6.47
N GLN A 78 8.48 -2.36 5.90
CA GLN A 78 7.23 -2.13 6.65
C GLN A 78 6.37 -3.40 6.76
N VAL A 79 6.57 -4.39 5.89
CA VAL A 79 5.74 -5.60 5.77
C VAL A 79 5.57 -6.33 7.11
N SER A 80 6.67 -6.54 7.85
CA SER A 80 6.64 -7.30 9.09
C SER A 80 5.80 -6.62 10.18
N ALA A 81 5.95 -5.29 10.35
CA ALA A 81 5.21 -4.51 11.33
C ALA A 81 3.71 -4.49 11.02
N ILE A 82 3.35 -4.21 9.76
CA ILE A 82 1.95 -4.19 9.31
C ILE A 82 1.30 -5.55 9.52
N ARG A 83 1.99 -6.63 9.09
CA ARG A 83 1.47 -7.98 9.19
C ARG A 83 1.29 -8.42 10.65
N ALA A 84 2.26 -8.15 11.51
CA ALA A 84 2.18 -8.47 12.93
C ALA A 84 0.97 -7.79 13.58
N THR A 85 0.80 -6.48 13.34
CA THR A 85 -0.32 -5.71 13.87
C THR A 85 -1.68 -6.24 13.37
N MET A 86 -1.80 -6.56 12.08
CA MET A 86 -3.04 -7.15 11.54
C MET A 86 -3.36 -8.50 12.18
N VAL A 87 -2.34 -9.33 12.46
CA VAL A 87 -2.52 -10.63 13.15
C VAL A 87 -2.93 -10.42 14.60
N GLU A 88 -2.31 -9.48 15.32
CA GLU A 88 -2.69 -9.10 16.69
C GLU A 88 -4.16 -8.63 16.77
N LYS A 89 -4.64 -7.93 15.72
CA LYS A 89 -6.04 -7.50 15.55
C LYS A 89 -6.97 -8.60 15.03
N GLY A 90 -6.50 -9.84 14.92
CA GLY A 90 -7.30 -11.03 14.56
C GLY A 90 -7.63 -11.17 13.07
N LEU A 91 -6.88 -10.50 12.18
CA LEU A 91 -7.04 -10.67 10.74
C LEU A 91 -6.22 -11.87 10.22
N SER A 92 -6.77 -12.57 9.23
CA SER A 92 -5.98 -13.49 8.41
C SER A 92 -5.19 -12.69 7.39
N THR A 93 -3.88 -12.93 7.27
CA THR A 93 -2.99 -12.11 6.44
C THR A 93 -2.32 -12.89 5.32
N ARG A 94 -2.01 -12.22 4.21
CA ARG A 94 -1.12 -12.68 3.13
C ARG A 94 -0.21 -11.54 2.70
N LEU A 95 0.98 -11.89 2.26
CA LEU A 95 1.81 -10.98 1.48
C LEU A 95 1.43 -11.14 0.01
N CYS A 96 0.98 -10.06 -0.59
CA CYS A 96 0.74 -9.94 -2.01
C CYS A 96 1.87 -9.14 -2.65
N ILE A 97 2.19 -9.46 -3.90
CA ILE A 97 3.28 -8.84 -4.65
C ILE A 97 2.72 -8.28 -5.95
N TRP A 98 2.90 -7.01 -6.19
CA TRP A 98 2.77 -6.48 -7.54
C TRP A 98 4.08 -6.68 -8.29
N GLU A 99 4.07 -7.61 -9.26
CA GLU A 99 5.15 -7.83 -10.22
C GLU A 99 4.98 -6.87 -11.41
N LYS A 100 5.95 -5.99 -11.60
CA LYS A 100 5.96 -5.02 -12.70
C LYS A 100 6.41 -5.72 -13.97
N THR A 101 5.54 -5.81 -14.98
CA THR A 101 5.90 -6.45 -16.25
C THR A 101 6.87 -5.62 -17.10
N ASN A 102 7.08 -4.35 -16.75
CA ASN A 102 8.00 -3.41 -17.40
C ASN A 102 8.79 -2.61 -16.35
N PRO A 103 9.60 -3.25 -15.49
CA PRO A 103 10.37 -2.55 -14.46
C PRO A 103 11.32 -1.54 -15.12
N SER A 104 11.61 -0.45 -14.39
CA SER A 104 12.57 0.56 -14.86
C SER A 104 13.96 -0.07 -15.00
N PRO A 105 14.67 0.10 -16.11
CA PRO A 105 16.02 -0.41 -16.30
C PRO A 105 17.10 0.37 -15.52
N MET A 106 16.70 1.43 -14.81
CA MET A 106 17.63 2.29 -14.06
C MET A 106 18.42 1.46 -13.04
N ASN A 107 19.74 1.63 -13.06
CA ASN A 107 20.71 0.93 -12.23
C ASN A 107 20.79 -0.60 -12.45
N GLY A 108 20.12 -1.15 -13.46
CA GLY A 108 20.12 -2.59 -13.74
C GLY A 108 21.48 -3.20 -14.09
N GLN A 109 22.50 -2.39 -14.33
CA GLN A 109 23.88 -2.85 -14.54
C GLN A 109 24.67 -3.04 -13.23
N VAL A 110 24.18 -2.50 -12.11
CA VAL A 110 24.90 -2.52 -10.83
C VAL A 110 24.11 -3.18 -9.70
N ILE A 111 22.79 -3.31 -9.85
CA ILE A 111 21.89 -3.94 -8.88
C ILE A 111 20.67 -4.54 -9.60
N TRP A 112 20.01 -5.49 -8.96
CA TRP A 112 18.74 -6.04 -9.45
C TRP A 112 17.69 -4.95 -9.70
N LEU A 113 16.90 -5.10 -10.77
CA LEU A 113 15.82 -4.20 -11.06
C LEU A 113 14.75 -4.25 -9.95
N SER A 114 14.22 -3.08 -9.57
CA SER A 114 13.07 -2.98 -8.67
C SER A 114 11.79 -3.41 -9.38
N GLY A 115 11.64 -4.71 -9.59
CA GLY A 115 10.56 -5.33 -10.36
C GLY A 115 9.30 -5.62 -9.56
N ILE A 116 9.33 -5.44 -8.23
CA ILE A 116 8.19 -5.77 -7.36
C ILE A 116 7.84 -4.62 -6.42
N GLU A 117 6.59 -4.62 -5.94
CA GLU A 117 6.15 -3.86 -4.77
C GLU A 117 5.31 -4.75 -3.86
N CYS A 118 5.40 -4.52 -2.56
CA CYS A 118 4.70 -5.30 -1.55
C CYS A 118 3.31 -4.72 -1.27
N CYS A 119 2.34 -5.62 -1.02
CA CYS A 119 1.02 -5.28 -0.52
C CYS A 119 0.65 -6.26 0.59
N VAL A 120 0.45 -5.78 1.80
CA VAL A 120 -0.06 -6.64 2.88
C VAL A 120 -1.58 -6.69 2.78
N TYR A 121 -2.09 -7.90 2.60
CA TYR A 121 -3.51 -8.21 2.64
C TYR A 121 -3.89 -8.68 4.03
N GLY A 122 -4.96 -8.11 4.59
CA GLY A 122 -5.59 -8.55 5.83
C GLY A 122 -7.09 -8.71 5.65
N LYS A 123 -7.67 -9.78 6.23
CA LYS A 123 -9.11 -10.09 6.10
C LYS A 123 -9.70 -10.40 7.47
N LYS A 124 -10.79 -9.74 7.83
CA LYS A 124 -11.61 -10.11 9.00
C LYS A 124 -12.25 -11.47 8.78
N LYS A 125 -12.45 -12.24 9.87
CA LYS A 125 -12.95 -13.63 9.81
C LYS A 125 -14.25 -13.78 9.01
N LYS A 126 -15.19 -12.84 9.14
CA LYS A 126 -16.50 -12.88 8.49
C LYS A 126 -16.55 -12.15 7.13
N ALA A 127 -15.45 -11.53 6.70
CA ALA A 127 -15.43 -10.79 5.45
C ALA A 127 -15.54 -11.72 4.24
N THR A 128 -16.22 -11.27 3.20
CA THR A 128 -16.33 -11.98 1.93
C THR A 128 -15.00 -11.99 1.19
N PHE A 129 -14.70 -13.07 0.48
CA PHE A 129 -13.58 -13.18 -0.45
C PHE A 129 -14.10 -13.78 -1.77
N ASN A 130 -14.04 -13.00 -2.84
CA ASN A 130 -14.68 -13.34 -4.11
C ASN A 130 -13.74 -14.04 -5.10
N GLU A 131 -12.42 -13.96 -4.91
CA GLU A 131 -11.41 -14.47 -5.83
C GLU A 131 -10.86 -15.82 -5.35
N HIS A 132 -11.63 -16.89 -5.59
CA HIS A 132 -11.20 -18.24 -5.20
C HIS A 132 -10.03 -18.73 -6.06
N CYS A 133 -9.07 -19.42 -5.42
CA CYS A 133 -7.94 -20.07 -6.08
C CYS A 133 -6.97 -19.12 -6.84
N LYS A 134 -7.00 -17.84 -6.57
CA LYS A 134 -6.04 -16.89 -7.12
C LYS A 134 -4.76 -16.86 -6.27
N ASN A 135 -3.64 -16.63 -6.92
CA ASN A 135 -2.37 -16.44 -6.22
C ASN A 135 -2.18 -15.00 -5.78
N THR A 136 -1.16 -14.76 -4.96
CA THR A 136 -0.86 -13.44 -4.38
C THR A 136 0.07 -12.59 -5.25
N VAL A 137 0.31 -12.96 -6.50
CA VAL A 137 1.16 -12.21 -7.44
C VAL A 137 0.29 -11.54 -8.49
N PHE A 138 0.30 -10.21 -8.47
CA PHE A 138 -0.44 -9.36 -9.40
C PHE A 138 0.50 -8.86 -10.49
N ARG A 139 0.26 -9.19 -11.74
CA ARG A 139 1.12 -8.84 -12.87
C ARG A 139 0.54 -7.69 -13.68
N PHE A 140 1.06 -6.50 -13.48
CA PHE A 140 0.63 -5.30 -14.17
C PHE A 140 1.83 -4.43 -14.58
N PRO A 141 1.76 -3.73 -15.72
CA PRO A 141 2.79 -2.78 -16.10
C PRO A 141 2.74 -1.54 -15.21
N THR A 142 3.88 -0.87 -15.09
CA THR A 142 3.92 0.50 -14.53
C THR A 142 3.23 1.48 -15.49
N VAL A 143 2.68 2.56 -14.94
CA VAL A 143 2.00 3.60 -15.74
C VAL A 143 3.01 4.35 -16.61
N LYS A 144 2.67 4.56 -17.88
CA LYS A 144 3.36 5.50 -18.80
C LYS A 144 2.62 6.84 -18.75
N GLY A 145 3.35 7.96 -18.81
CA GLY A 145 2.73 9.29 -18.78
C GLY A 145 2.06 9.61 -17.43
N LYS A 146 2.74 9.32 -16.33
CA LYS A 146 2.23 9.46 -14.97
C LYS A 146 1.82 10.90 -14.64
N LEU A 147 0.68 11.07 -13.98
CA LEU A 147 0.27 12.32 -13.32
C LEU A 147 1.02 12.54 -12.01
N HIS A 148 1.43 11.43 -11.35
CA HIS A 148 2.22 11.44 -10.11
C HIS A 148 3.37 10.44 -10.23
N PRO A 149 4.57 10.76 -9.72
CA PRO A 149 5.77 9.91 -9.87
C PRO A 149 5.60 8.46 -9.40
N THR A 150 4.85 8.26 -8.31
CA THR A 150 4.60 6.95 -7.71
C THR A 150 3.22 6.39 -8.02
N GLN A 151 2.54 6.90 -9.05
CA GLN A 151 1.19 6.48 -9.44
C GLN A 151 1.12 4.97 -9.69
N LYS A 152 0.15 4.31 -9.02
CA LYS A 152 -0.20 2.91 -9.27
C LYS A 152 -1.06 2.76 -10.52
N PRO A 153 -0.95 1.64 -11.26
CA PRO A 153 -1.85 1.35 -12.38
C PRO A 153 -3.30 1.23 -11.92
N ILE A 154 -4.21 1.85 -12.67
CA ILE A 154 -5.65 1.77 -12.36
C ILE A 154 -6.14 0.33 -12.41
N ASP A 155 -5.66 -0.46 -13.37
CA ASP A 155 -6.07 -1.86 -13.51
C ASP A 155 -5.62 -2.73 -12.32
N LEU A 156 -4.46 -2.44 -11.73
CA LEU A 156 -4.03 -3.06 -10.48
C LEU A 156 -4.98 -2.71 -9.32
N MET A 157 -5.42 -1.44 -9.25
CA MET A 157 -6.29 -0.97 -8.15
C MET A 157 -7.75 -1.43 -8.30
N LYS A 158 -8.14 -1.88 -9.49
CA LYS A 158 -9.47 -2.45 -9.76
C LYS A 158 -9.54 -3.97 -9.63
N TYR A 159 -8.36 -4.63 -9.70
CA TYR A 159 -8.23 -6.08 -9.60
C TYR A 159 -8.52 -6.57 -8.19
#